data_214bcca34f42318f4387fcac7c852f1b
#
_entry.id   214bcca34f42318f4387fcac7c852f1b
#
_cell.length_a   1.000
_cell.length_b   1.000
_cell.length_c   1.000
_cell.angle_alpha   90.00
_cell.angle_beta   90.00
_cell.angle_gamma   90.00
#
_symmetry.space_group_name_H-M   'P 1'
#
loop_
_entity.id
_entity.type
_entity.pdbx_description
1 polymer ?
#
loop_
_entity_poly.entity_id
_entity_poly.type
_entity_poly.pdbx_seq_one_letter_code
_entity_poly.pdbx_strand_id
1 'polypeptide(L)'
;MAPRERALRLYGAPSDQVPLAWSWVEEQLETAGTYWLVAPTPGHPHPRPVWGLWHGQRLHLSVGSPTLLRAVDREPAVTVHLDSGTDVVLVEGTISPTAQDGTSSSVIEAYNTKYDWDYQAAQYGELIVVQPLRVLAWRTAGWAGRDSFQATGGWDFDRPQ
;
A
#
# COMPACT_ATOMS: atom_id res chain seq x y z
N MET A 1 8.35 14.21 -3.91
CA MET A 1 8.47 15.02 -2.68
C MET A 1 8.12 14.12 -1.52
N ALA A 2 8.90 14.09 -0.44
CA ALA A 2 8.60 13.23 0.71
C ALA A 2 7.24 13.62 1.31
N PRO A 3 6.44 12.64 1.80
CA PRO A 3 5.17 12.94 2.46
C PRO A 3 5.40 13.68 3.77
N ARG A 4 4.35 14.37 4.23
CA ARG A 4 4.42 15.13 5.49
C ARG A 4 4.28 14.19 6.67
N GLU A 5 5.27 14.20 7.57
CA GLU A 5 5.23 13.44 8.81
C GLU A 5 4.11 13.91 9.74
N ARG A 6 3.53 12.95 10.45
CA ARG A 6 2.56 13.16 11.51
C ARG A 6 2.83 12.23 12.69
N ALA A 7 2.46 12.66 13.88
CA ALA A 7 2.52 11.80 15.04
C ALA A 7 1.48 10.67 14.92
N LEU A 8 1.92 9.43 15.05
CA LEU A 8 1.06 8.26 15.14
C LEU A 8 0.97 7.83 16.61
N ARG A 9 -0.24 7.86 17.15
CA ARG A 9 -0.51 7.35 18.51
C ARG A 9 -1.25 6.02 18.40
N LEU A 10 -0.57 4.96 18.80
CA LEU A 10 -1.15 3.62 18.87
C LEU A 10 -1.49 3.26 20.31
N TYR A 11 -2.58 2.53 20.49
CA TYR A 11 -2.96 2.04 21.81
C TYR A 11 -1.86 1.11 22.36
N GLY A 12 -1.39 1.42 23.57
CA GLY A 12 -0.33 0.67 24.23
C GLY A 12 1.11 1.03 23.80
N ALA A 13 1.29 1.91 22.83
CA ALA A 13 2.62 2.43 22.50
C ALA A 13 3.05 3.48 23.53
N PRO A 14 4.34 3.48 23.98
CA PRO A 14 4.89 4.54 24.81
C PRO A 14 4.79 5.90 24.13
N SER A 15 4.69 6.98 24.92
CA SER A 15 4.60 8.36 24.40
C SER A 15 5.91 8.89 23.81
N ASP A 16 7.03 8.27 24.17
CA ASP A 16 8.40 8.60 23.77
C ASP A 16 8.95 7.65 22.69
N GLN A 17 8.08 7.10 21.87
CA GLN A 17 8.44 6.22 20.76
C GLN A 17 9.46 6.86 19.83
N VAL A 18 10.39 6.05 19.36
CA VAL A 18 11.33 6.44 18.29
C VAL A 18 10.54 6.61 16.99
N PRO A 19 10.63 7.77 16.32
CA PRO A 19 10.01 7.93 15.00
C PRO A 19 10.60 6.95 13.99
N LEU A 20 9.74 6.31 13.19
CA LEU A 20 10.19 5.57 12.00
C LEU A 20 10.60 6.54 10.91
N ALA A 21 11.71 6.25 10.23
CA ALA A 21 12.10 6.99 9.04
C ALA A 21 11.22 6.61 7.84
N TRP A 22 10.86 7.59 7.02
CA TRP A 22 10.12 7.32 5.78
C TRP A 22 10.86 6.36 4.84
N SER A 23 12.20 6.48 4.75
CA SER A 23 13.02 5.58 3.94
C SER A 23 12.88 4.10 4.31
N TRP A 24 12.66 3.78 5.58
CA TRP A 24 12.36 2.41 6.00
C TRP A 24 11.01 1.93 5.42
N VAL A 25 10.00 2.79 5.43
CA VAL A 25 8.68 2.46 4.87
C VAL A 25 8.77 2.24 3.37
N GLU A 26 9.49 3.12 2.66
CA GLU A 26 9.71 2.97 1.21
C GLU A 26 10.40 1.64 0.89
N GLU A 27 11.45 1.28 1.64
CA GLU A 27 12.12 0.00 1.48
C GLU A 27 11.17 -1.19 1.68
N GLN A 28 10.29 -1.15 2.70
CA GLN A 28 9.29 -2.20 2.91
C GLN A 28 8.30 -2.27 1.73
N LEU A 29 7.84 -1.13 1.24
CA LEU A 29 6.92 -1.07 0.09
C LEU A 29 7.59 -1.53 -1.21
N GLU A 30 8.84 -1.21 -1.45
CA GLU A 30 9.59 -1.60 -2.65
C GLU A 30 9.88 -3.10 -2.68
N THR A 31 10.29 -3.66 -1.55
CA THR A 31 10.74 -5.06 -1.45
C THR A 31 9.61 -6.06 -1.24
N ALA A 32 8.41 -5.61 -0.86
CA ALA A 32 7.27 -6.49 -0.64
C ALA A 32 6.92 -7.31 -1.89
N GLY A 33 6.88 -8.63 -1.78
CA GLY A 33 6.46 -9.54 -2.85
C GLY A 33 4.95 -9.61 -3.03
N THR A 34 4.19 -9.29 -1.98
CA THR A 34 2.74 -9.35 -1.93
C THR A 34 2.18 -8.13 -1.22
N TYR A 35 1.06 -7.64 -1.73
CA TYR A 35 0.29 -6.55 -1.13
C TYR A 35 -1.13 -7.04 -0.85
N TRP A 36 -1.64 -6.79 0.34
CA TRP A 36 -3.02 -7.09 0.68
C TRP A 36 -3.92 -5.90 0.36
N LEU A 37 -4.65 -5.97 -0.72
CA LEU A 37 -5.66 -4.97 -1.07
C LEU A 37 -6.96 -5.26 -0.34
N VAL A 38 -7.42 -4.32 0.47
CA VAL A 38 -8.72 -4.37 1.17
C VAL A 38 -9.66 -3.37 0.52
N ALA A 39 -10.63 -3.87 -0.21
CA ALA A 39 -11.65 -3.06 -0.87
C ALA A 39 -13.00 -3.17 -0.14
N PRO A 40 -13.79 -2.09 -0.05
CA PRO A 40 -15.14 -2.14 0.48
C PRO A 40 -16.05 -2.89 -0.49
N THR A 41 -16.74 -3.91 0.00
CA THR A 41 -17.80 -4.60 -0.72
C THR A 41 -19.11 -4.53 0.06
N PRO A 42 -20.26 -4.70 -0.57
CA PRO A 42 -21.52 -4.77 0.17
C PRO A 42 -21.46 -5.86 1.26
N GLY A 43 -21.66 -5.45 2.50
CA GLY A 43 -21.70 -6.34 3.66
C GLY A 43 -20.41 -6.40 4.47
N HIS A 44 -19.22 -6.49 3.86
CA HIS A 44 -17.95 -6.56 4.61
C HIS A 44 -16.74 -6.20 3.73
N PRO A 45 -15.64 -5.76 4.34
CA PRO A 45 -14.37 -5.55 3.62
C PRO A 45 -13.88 -6.84 2.96
N HIS A 46 -13.25 -6.71 1.79
CA HIS A 46 -12.80 -7.84 0.99
C HIS A 46 -11.28 -7.81 0.80
N PRO A 47 -10.51 -8.46 1.69
CA PRO A 47 -9.05 -8.53 1.56
C PRO A 47 -8.63 -9.55 0.51
N ARG A 48 -7.64 -9.19 -0.32
CA ARG A 48 -6.99 -10.08 -1.30
C ARG A 48 -5.50 -9.82 -1.39
N PRO A 49 -4.67 -10.87 -1.38
CA PRO A 49 -3.26 -10.73 -1.74
C PRO A 49 -3.15 -10.54 -3.25
N VAL A 50 -2.36 -9.58 -3.66
CA VAL A 50 -2.12 -9.24 -5.06
C VAL A 50 -0.64 -8.95 -5.30
N TRP A 51 -0.18 -9.11 -6.51
CA TRP A 51 1.12 -8.64 -6.95
C TRP A 51 1.05 -7.15 -7.27
N GLY A 52 2.18 -6.46 -7.10
CA GLY A 52 2.25 -5.04 -7.35
C GLY A 52 3.63 -4.46 -7.11
N LEU A 53 3.75 -3.17 -7.30
CA LEU A 53 4.99 -2.46 -7.00
C LEU A 53 4.70 -1.06 -6.45
N TRP A 54 5.62 -0.60 -5.62
CA TRP A 54 5.73 0.80 -5.24
C TRP A 54 6.60 1.52 -6.27
N HIS A 55 6.03 2.48 -6.99
CA HIS A 55 6.74 3.24 -8.01
C HIS A 55 6.16 4.65 -8.12
N GLY A 56 7.03 5.66 -8.14
CA GLY A 56 6.59 7.06 -8.23
C GLY A 56 5.66 7.49 -7.10
N GLN A 57 5.87 6.99 -5.88
CA GLN A 57 5.04 7.22 -4.69
C GLN A 57 3.59 6.75 -4.85
N ARG A 58 3.36 5.70 -5.62
CA ARG A 58 2.07 5.05 -5.84
C ARG A 58 2.22 3.54 -5.79
N LEU A 59 1.13 2.86 -5.46
CA LEU A 59 1.06 1.42 -5.61
C LEU A 59 0.38 1.08 -6.93
N HIS A 60 1.04 0.25 -7.70
CA HIS A 60 0.52 -0.31 -8.96
C HIS A 60 0.24 -1.79 -8.72
N LEU A 61 -1.03 -2.19 -8.77
CA LEU A 61 -1.47 -3.52 -8.33
C LEU A 61 -2.11 -4.29 -9.48
N SER A 62 -1.75 -5.57 -9.63
CA SER A 62 -2.38 -6.49 -10.57
C SER A 62 -3.62 -7.12 -9.94
N VAL A 63 -4.79 -6.79 -10.43
CA VAL A 63 -6.07 -7.27 -9.89
C VAL A 63 -6.86 -7.99 -10.97
N GLY A 64 -6.87 -9.32 -10.90
CA GLY A 64 -7.66 -10.17 -11.82
C GLY A 64 -9.07 -10.50 -11.33
N SER A 65 -9.47 -10.06 -10.12
CA SER A 65 -10.79 -10.39 -9.56
C SER A 65 -11.87 -9.43 -10.05
N PRO A 66 -12.88 -9.90 -10.81
CA PRO A 66 -13.99 -9.05 -11.25
C PRO A 66 -14.80 -8.46 -10.08
N THR A 67 -14.84 -9.15 -8.94
CA THR A 67 -15.52 -8.67 -7.74
C THR A 67 -14.79 -7.48 -7.13
N LEU A 68 -13.46 -7.55 -7.03
CA LEU A 68 -12.64 -6.43 -6.58
C LEU A 68 -12.72 -5.24 -7.53
N LEU A 69 -12.58 -5.48 -8.83
CA LEU A 69 -12.67 -4.41 -9.84
C LEU A 69 -14.00 -3.66 -9.75
N ARG A 70 -15.13 -4.39 -9.64
CA ARG A 70 -16.45 -3.75 -9.44
C ARG A 70 -16.59 -3.04 -8.10
N ALA A 71 -15.91 -3.52 -7.06
CA ALA A 71 -15.95 -2.88 -5.73
C ALA A 71 -15.24 -1.53 -5.76
N VAL A 72 -14.04 -1.49 -6.29
CA VAL A 72 -13.21 -0.27 -6.36
C VAL A 72 -13.76 0.76 -7.36
N ASP A 73 -14.48 0.32 -8.38
CA ASP A 73 -15.22 1.19 -9.30
C ASP A 73 -16.33 1.97 -8.59
N ARG A 74 -17.01 1.34 -7.63
CA ARG A 74 -18.09 1.96 -6.85
C ARG A 74 -17.59 2.80 -5.69
N GLU A 75 -16.57 2.31 -5.00
CA GLU A 75 -15.97 2.96 -3.84
C GLU A 75 -14.45 2.87 -3.96
N PRO A 76 -13.80 3.94 -4.42
CA PRO A 76 -12.37 3.92 -4.69
C PRO A 76 -11.49 3.97 -3.43
N ALA A 77 -12.06 4.24 -2.26
CA ALA A 77 -11.30 4.25 -1.00
C ALA A 77 -10.88 2.83 -0.62
N VAL A 78 -9.58 2.63 -0.45
CA VAL A 78 -9.01 1.32 -0.15
C VAL A 78 -7.94 1.41 0.93
N THR A 79 -7.66 0.26 1.55
CA THR A 79 -6.46 0.07 2.34
C THR A 79 -5.59 -0.99 1.70
N VAL A 80 -4.29 -0.75 1.64
CA VAL A 80 -3.30 -1.76 1.27
C VAL A 80 -2.37 -1.97 2.45
N HIS A 81 -2.08 -3.22 2.81
CA HIS A 81 -1.10 -3.51 3.86
C HIS A 81 -0.13 -4.60 3.40
N LEU A 82 1.03 -4.67 4.07
CA LEU A 82 2.01 -5.72 3.88
C LEU A 82 1.73 -6.92 4.80
N ASP A 83 2.42 -8.04 4.57
CA ASP A 83 2.16 -9.31 5.25
C ASP A 83 2.57 -9.35 6.71
N SER A 84 3.56 -8.53 7.12
CA SER A 84 4.12 -8.62 8.45
C SER A 84 3.16 -8.11 9.53
N GLY A 85 3.03 -8.86 10.61
CA GLY A 85 2.33 -8.43 11.82
C GLY A 85 3.25 -7.72 12.84
N THR A 86 4.56 -7.67 12.60
CA THR A 86 5.56 -7.04 13.47
C THR A 86 6.22 -5.82 12.85
N ASP A 87 6.45 -5.85 11.55
CA ASP A 87 6.93 -4.74 10.74
C ASP A 87 5.77 -4.27 9.85
N VAL A 88 4.85 -3.52 10.44
CA VAL A 88 3.56 -3.22 9.83
C VAL A 88 3.65 -1.96 8.99
N VAL A 89 3.12 -2.03 7.77
CA VAL A 89 2.89 -0.89 6.89
C VAL A 89 1.46 -0.96 6.36
N LEU A 90 0.71 0.12 6.57
CA LEU A 90 -0.66 0.32 6.09
C LEU A 90 -0.71 1.56 5.21
N VAL A 91 -1.25 1.44 4.03
CA VAL A 91 -1.47 2.54 3.08
C VAL A 91 -2.98 2.74 2.92
N GLU A 92 -3.49 3.84 3.42
CA GLU A 92 -4.85 4.31 3.14
C GLU A 92 -4.79 5.19 1.88
N GLY A 93 -5.61 4.88 0.90
CA GLY A 93 -5.56 5.61 -0.37
C GLY A 93 -6.83 5.49 -1.18
N THR A 94 -6.79 6.09 -2.35
CA THR A 94 -7.88 5.99 -3.33
C THR A 94 -7.35 5.37 -4.62
N ILE A 95 -8.17 4.53 -5.25
CA ILE A 95 -7.88 4.07 -6.59
C ILE A 95 -8.16 5.22 -7.54
N SER A 96 -7.12 5.63 -8.24
CA SER A 96 -7.29 6.50 -9.39
C SER A 96 -7.88 5.68 -10.53
N PRO A 97 -8.88 6.19 -11.26
CA PRO A 97 -9.23 5.60 -12.54
C PRO A 97 -7.94 5.39 -13.31
N THR A 98 -7.76 4.21 -13.88
CA THR A 98 -6.57 3.91 -14.70
C THR A 98 -6.35 5.10 -15.60
N ALA A 99 -5.15 5.68 -15.59
CA ALA A 99 -4.87 6.81 -16.44
C ALA A 99 -5.37 6.44 -17.85
N GLN A 100 -6.10 7.35 -18.48
CA GLN A 100 -6.68 7.11 -19.83
C GLN A 100 -5.62 6.63 -20.83
N ASP A 101 -4.34 6.81 -20.47
CA ASP A 101 -3.16 6.42 -21.26
C ASP A 101 -2.60 5.02 -20.93
N GLY A 102 -3.25 4.25 -20.07
CA GLY A 102 -2.78 2.92 -19.68
C GLY A 102 -1.58 2.92 -18.71
N THR A 103 -1.07 1.72 -18.42
CA THR A 103 0.13 1.55 -17.58
C THR A 103 1.38 1.96 -18.34
N SER A 104 2.17 2.88 -17.78
CA SER A 104 3.38 3.37 -18.46
C SER A 104 4.42 2.25 -18.65
N SER A 105 5.23 2.37 -19.70
CA SER A 105 6.29 1.38 -20.02
C SER A 105 7.30 1.23 -18.87
N SER A 106 7.63 2.30 -18.16
CA SER A 106 8.56 2.24 -17.02
C SER A 106 7.99 1.44 -15.84
N VAL A 107 6.68 1.52 -15.60
CA VAL A 107 6.00 0.71 -14.58
C VAL A 107 5.97 -0.76 -14.99
N ILE A 108 5.67 -1.06 -16.27
CA ILE A 108 5.68 -2.44 -16.79
C ILE A 108 7.07 -3.05 -16.68
N GLU A 109 8.12 -2.32 -17.06
CA GLU A 109 9.51 -2.78 -16.95
C GLU A 109 9.90 -3.06 -15.49
N ALA A 110 9.57 -2.16 -14.57
CA ALA A 110 9.84 -2.35 -13.15
C ALA A 110 9.07 -3.55 -12.58
N TYR A 111 7.81 -3.73 -12.99
CA TYR A 111 6.99 -4.87 -12.58
C TYR A 111 7.59 -6.19 -13.07
N ASN A 112 7.98 -6.25 -14.35
CA ASN A 112 8.59 -7.44 -14.96
C ASN A 112 9.93 -7.79 -14.31
N THR A 113 10.75 -6.78 -14.02
CA THR A 113 12.01 -6.97 -13.28
C THR A 113 11.77 -7.54 -11.90
N LYS A 114 10.76 -7.01 -11.16
CA LYS A 114 10.47 -7.43 -9.79
C LYS A 114 10.02 -8.88 -9.69
N TYR A 115 9.20 -9.35 -10.63
CA TYR A 115 8.57 -10.67 -10.57
C TYR A 115 9.17 -11.69 -11.52
N ASP A 116 10.24 -11.32 -12.27
CA ASP A 116 10.79 -12.14 -13.35
C ASP A 116 9.67 -12.63 -14.30
N TRP A 117 8.86 -11.69 -14.76
CA TRP A 117 7.63 -11.92 -15.51
C TRP A 117 7.63 -11.14 -16.82
N ASP A 118 6.82 -11.55 -17.78
CA ASP A 118 6.53 -10.82 -19.02
C ASP A 118 5.07 -10.34 -19.01
N TYR A 119 4.79 -9.38 -18.12
CA TYR A 119 3.46 -8.79 -18.00
C TYR A 119 3.14 -7.95 -19.23
N GLN A 120 1.96 -8.20 -19.78
CA GLN A 120 1.39 -7.45 -20.90
C GLN A 120 -0.04 -7.03 -20.57
N ALA A 121 -0.28 -5.72 -20.51
CA ALA A 121 -1.59 -5.16 -20.16
C ALA A 121 -2.71 -5.66 -21.09
N ALA A 122 -2.42 -5.86 -22.36
CA ALA A 122 -3.38 -6.39 -23.33
C ALA A 122 -3.88 -7.81 -22.99
N GLN A 123 -3.06 -8.59 -22.25
CA GLN A 123 -3.40 -9.97 -21.87
C GLN A 123 -3.95 -10.07 -20.46
N TYR A 124 -3.39 -9.30 -19.52
CA TYR A 124 -3.66 -9.42 -18.08
C TYR A 124 -4.48 -8.27 -17.51
N GLY A 125 -4.85 -7.28 -18.32
CA GLY A 125 -5.51 -6.05 -17.89
C GLY A 125 -4.51 -5.00 -17.41
N GLU A 126 -4.97 -3.76 -17.23
CA GLU A 126 -4.14 -2.67 -16.69
C GLU A 126 -3.90 -2.84 -15.19
N LEU A 127 -2.75 -2.37 -14.70
CA LEU A 127 -2.51 -2.26 -13.28
C LEU A 127 -3.41 -1.16 -12.69
N ILE A 128 -4.10 -1.45 -11.61
CA ILE A 128 -4.82 -0.40 -10.88
C ILE A 128 -3.82 0.42 -10.06
N VAL A 129 -4.07 1.72 -9.95
CA VAL A 129 -3.18 2.65 -9.25
C VAL A 129 -3.84 3.12 -7.96
N VAL A 130 -3.20 2.83 -6.83
CA VAL A 130 -3.59 3.39 -5.54
C VAL A 130 -2.76 4.64 -5.28
N GLN A 131 -3.43 5.78 -5.19
CA GLN A 131 -2.85 7.04 -4.74
C GLN A 131 -2.90 7.06 -3.21
N PRO A 132 -1.76 7.06 -2.51
CA PRO A 132 -1.74 7.17 -1.06
C PRO A 132 -2.32 8.51 -0.59
N LEU A 133 -3.09 8.47 0.47
CA LEU A 133 -3.54 9.64 1.24
C LEU A 133 -2.86 9.68 2.60
N ARG A 134 -2.65 8.51 3.18
CA ARG A 134 -1.98 8.32 4.47
C ARG A 134 -1.24 7.01 4.51
N VAL A 135 -0.09 7.01 5.15
CA VAL A 135 0.63 5.79 5.51
C VAL A 135 0.81 5.74 7.02
N LEU A 136 0.56 4.58 7.61
CA LEU A 136 0.80 4.27 9.01
C LEU A 136 1.77 3.11 9.08
N ALA A 137 2.78 3.21 9.93
CA ALA A 137 3.72 2.12 10.11
C ALA A 137 4.19 2.01 11.57
N TRP A 138 4.49 0.78 11.98
CA TRP A 138 5.10 0.53 13.28
C TRP A 138 5.90 -0.76 13.28
N ARG A 139 6.83 -0.83 14.21
CA ARG A 139 7.63 -2.02 14.49
C ARG A 139 7.37 -2.49 15.90
N THR A 140 7.23 -3.78 16.07
CA THR A 140 7.07 -4.42 17.39
C THR A 140 8.06 -5.56 17.56
N ALA A 141 8.44 -5.85 18.81
CA ALA A 141 9.25 -7.03 19.15
C ALA A 141 8.41 -8.33 19.29
N GLY A 142 7.23 -8.36 18.67
CA GLY A 142 6.23 -9.42 18.84
C GLY A 142 5.09 -8.99 19.76
N TRP A 143 4.13 -9.89 20.04
CA TRP A 143 2.94 -9.57 20.84
C TRP A 143 3.18 -9.82 22.33
N ALA A 144 4.13 -9.12 22.92
CA ALA A 144 4.49 -9.27 24.33
C ALA A 144 4.02 -8.12 25.23
N GLY A 145 2.90 -7.46 24.91
CA GLY A 145 2.30 -6.41 25.74
C GLY A 145 2.69 -4.98 25.35
N ARG A 146 2.49 -4.04 26.27
CA ARG A 146 2.64 -2.58 26.02
C ARG A 146 4.03 -2.15 25.57
N ASP A 147 5.06 -2.87 26.00
CA ASP A 147 6.45 -2.52 25.72
C ASP A 147 6.97 -3.15 24.41
N SER A 148 6.09 -3.75 23.60
CA SER A 148 6.47 -4.38 22.34
C SER A 148 6.74 -3.40 21.20
N PHE A 149 6.18 -2.19 21.26
CA PHE A 149 6.41 -1.18 20.22
C PHE A 149 7.82 -0.62 20.29
N GLN A 150 8.55 -0.71 19.18
CA GLN A 150 9.92 -0.21 19.05
C GLN A 150 9.96 1.15 18.38
N ALA A 151 9.15 1.35 17.35
CA ALA A 151 9.07 2.60 16.60
C ALA A 151 7.70 2.73 15.92
N THR A 152 7.26 3.96 15.72
CA THR A 152 6.00 4.27 15.02
C THR A 152 6.19 5.46 14.08
N GLY A 153 5.38 5.53 13.01
CA GLY A 153 5.40 6.67 12.11
C GLY A 153 4.08 6.80 11.35
N GLY A 154 3.75 8.01 10.98
CA GLY A 154 2.61 8.32 10.14
C GLY A 154 2.98 9.41 9.13
N TRP A 155 2.39 9.33 7.94
CA TRP A 155 2.65 10.27 6.86
C TRP A 155 1.37 10.58 6.11
N ASP A 156 1.17 11.85 5.82
CA ASP A 156 0.08 12.33 4.98
C ASP A 156 0.62 12.75 3.61
N PHE A 157 -0.09 12.39 2.57
CA PHE A 157 0.17 12.78 1.19
C PHE A 157 -0.79 13.87 0.75
N ASP A 158 -0.34 14.73 -0.15
CA ASP A 158 -1.21 15.72 -0.74
C ASP A 158 -2.28 15.03 -1.61
N ARG A 159 -3.52 15.50 -1.49
CA ARG A 159 -4.59 15.00 -2.36
C ARG A 159 -4.31 15.40 -3.80
N PRO A 160 -4.50 14.50 -4.76
CA PRO A 160 -4.46 14.90 -6.16
C PRO A 160 -5.53 15.96 -6.40
N GLN A 161 -5.14 16.99 -7.13
CA GLN A 161 -6.06 18.06 -7.58
C GLN A 161 -6.98 17.55 -8.66
#